data_6b0d587d4e54c86b72e8203f5c6a0835
#
_entry.id   6b0d587d4e54c86b72e8203f5c6a0835
#
_cell.length_a   1.000
_cell.length_b   1.000
_cell.length_c   1.000
_cell.angle_alpha   90.00
_cell.angle_beta   90.00
_cell.angle_gamma   90.00
#
_symmetry.space_group_name_H-M   'P 1'
#
loop_
_entity.id
_entity.type
_entity.pdbx_description
1 polymer ?
#
loop_
_entity_poly.entity_id
_entity_poly.type
_entity_poly.pdbx_seq_one_letter_code
_entity_poly.pdbx_strand_id
1 'polypeptide(L)'
;MTDEELALLEQITYIDKNVYEAAGLKWNGDSVDKGETVESILKDFNKDAIERLRNNPNDNIDGAWTGASEWADIIEAMKKNPDIKDLTVSDSYKTPDGKTTLGICFKDPKEKGKGYVAFKGTSGYDEWNDNVHGIVQSDTKCQKDAADFIESIDKSIEDITVVGHSKGANKAMYVTVTDE
;
A
#
# COMPACT_ATOMS: atom_id res chain seq x y z
N MET A 1 4.39 7.46 14.22
CA MET A 1 4.85 7.37 12.81
C MET A 1 4.86 8.78 12.23
N THR A 2 5.91 9.15 11.48
CA THR A 2 6.01 10.45 10.78
C THR A 2 5.28 10.41 9.44
N ASP A 3 5.07 11.57 8.80
CA ASP A 3 4.45 11.63 7.47
C ASP A 3 5.28 10.90 6.40
N GLU A 4 6.63 10.94 6.52
CA GLU A 4 7.52 10.20 5.62
C GLU A 4 7.37 8.68 5.78
N GLU A 5 7.21 8.21 7.00
CA GLU A 5 6.99 6.79 7.29
C GLU A 5 5.61 6.32 6.79
N LEU A 6 4.59 7.16 6.93
CA LEU A 6 3.26 6.87 6.38
C LEU A 6 3.30 6.81 4.84
N ALA A 7 4.03 7.72 4.19
CA ALA A 7 4.22 7.69 2.75
C ALA A 7 4.95 6.43 2.28
N LEU A 8 5.99 6.00 3.00
CA LEU A 8 6.67 4.72 2.72
C LEU A 8 5.73 3.52 2.91
N LEU A 9 4.92 3.53 3.96
CA LEU A 9 3.98 2.44 4.23
C LEU A 9 2.94 2.29 3.13
N GLU A 10 2.47 3.40 2.59
CA GLU A 10 1.53 3.41 1.47
C GLU A 10 2.10 2.75 0.22
N GLN A 11 3.41 2.90 -0.04
CA GLN A 11 4.08 2.29 -1.19
C GLN A 11 3.99 0.76 -1.22
N ILE A 12 3.76 0.09 -0.08
CA ILE A 12 3.58 -1.37 -0.04
C ILE A 12 2.38 -1.79 -0.90
N THR A 13 1.35 -0.95 -1.03
CA THR A 13 0.18 -1.24 -1.86
C THR A 13 0.49 -1.28 -3.36
N TYR A 14 1.64 -0.76 -3.79
CA TYR A 14 2.08 -0.73 -5.19
C TYR A 14 3.13 -1.78 -5.53
N ILE A 15 3.59 -2.57 -4.55
CA ILE A 15 4.53 -3.67 -4.82
C ILE A 15 3.77 -4.79 -5.53
N ASP A 16 3.92 -4.86 -6.85
CA ASP A 16 3.22 -5.76 -7.74
C ASP A 16 4.19 -6.58 -8.62
N LYS A 17 3.61 -7.28 -9.61
CA LYS A 17 4.35 -8.07 -10.57
C LYS A 17 5.49 -7.29 -11.24
N ASN A 18 5.26 -6.04 -11.60
CA ASN A 18 6.23 -5.26 -12.36
C ASN A 18 7.46 -4.92 -11.51
N VAL A 19 7.25 -4.59 -10.22
CA VAL A 19 8.33 -4.33 -9.27
C VAL A 19 9.16 -5.60 -9.05
N TYR A 20 8.51 -6.77 -8.89
CA TYR A 20 9.20 -8.05 -8.77
C TYR A 20 10.01 -8.41 -10.02
N GLU A 21 9.42 -8.28 -11.20
CA GLU A 21 10.11 -8.58 -12.47
C GLU A 21 11.29 -7.63 -12.72
N ALA A 22 11.14 -6.35 -12.41
CA ALA A 22 12.23 -5.37 -12.51
C ALA A 22 13.40 -5.69 -11.55
N ALA A 23 13.09 -6.28 -10.39
CA ALA A 23 14.08 -6.79 -9.44
C ALA A 23 14.69 -8.14 -9.86
N GLY A 24 14.23 -8.74 -10.95
CA GLY A 24 14.63 -10.08 -11.39
C GLY A 24 14.09 -11.19 -10.48
N LEU A 25 12.98 -10.94 -9.81
CA LEU A 25 12.30 -11.87 -8.93
C LEU A 25 11.08 -12.47 -9.62
N LYS A 26 10.68 -13.67 -9.19
CA LYS A 26 9.46 -14.30 -9.66
C LYS A 26 8.28 -13.80 -8.85
N TRP A 27 7.26 -13.26 -9.53
CA TRP A 27 5.98 -12.95 -8.93
C TRP A 27 5.15 -14.22 -8.72
N ASN A 28 4.72 -14.46 -7.49
CA ASN A 28 3.90 -15.63 -7.13
C ASN A 28 2.45 -15.24 -6.76
N GLY A 29 2.05 -14.04 -7.11
CA GLY A 29 0.75 -13.47 -6.74
C GLY A 29 0.88 -12.40 -5.65
N ASP A 30 -0.22 -11.71 -5.39
CA ASP A 30 -0.29 -10.68 -4.34
C ASP A 30 -0.18 -11.36 -2.97
N SER A 31 0.95 -11.17 -2.31
CA SER A 31 1.34 -11.91 -1.10
C SER A 31 1.15 -11.13 0.19
N VAL A 32 0.24 -10.15 0.20
CA VAL A 32 -0.09 -9.43 1.44
C VAL A 32 -1.17 -10.20 2.20
N ASP A 33 -0.72 -11.14 3.02
CA ASP A 33 -1.60 -11.98 3.80
C ASP A 33 -1.64 -11.55 5.28
N LYS A 34 -2.78 -11.80 5.91
CA LYS A 34 -2.97 -11.53 7.34
C LYS A 34 -1.91 -12.24 8.19
N GLY A 35 -1.27 -11.48 9.07
CA GLY A 35 -0.22 -11.96 9.96
C GLY A 35 1.20 -11.80 9.43
N GLU A 36 1.39 -11.39 8.18
CA GLU A 36 2.71 -11.08 7.65
C GLU A 36 3.21 -9.73 8.19
N THR A 37 4.53 -9.66 8.45
CA THR A 37 5.19 -8.38 8.74
C THR A 37 5.64 -7.70 7.45
N VAL A 38 5.85 -6.39 7.49
CA VAL A 38 6.45 -5.66 6.37
C VAL A 38 7.81 -6.27 5.98
N GLU A 39 8.62 -6.68 6.97
CA GLU A 39 9.89 -7.38 6.71
C GLU A 39 9.67 -8.69 5.94
N SER A 40 8.63 -9.46 6.29
CA SER A 40 8.27 -10.70 5.58
C SER A 40 7.82 -10.43 4.14
N ILE A 41 7.01 -9.40 3.91
CA ILE A 41 6.57 -8.98 2.56
C ILE A 41 7.79 -8.64 1.69
N LEU A 42 8.77 -7.96 2.27
CA LEU A 42 9.98 -7.49 1.56
C LEU A 42 11.14 -8.50 1.57
N LYS A 43 10.96 -9.72 2.07
CA LYS A 43 12.05 -10.70 2.27
C LYS A 43 12.82 -11.05 1.00
N ASP A 44 12.12 -11.15 -0.14
CA ASP A 44 12.70 -11.56 -1.41
C ASP A 44 13.57 -10.46 -2.02
N PHE A 45 13.35 -9.20 -1.64
CA PHE A 45 14.17 -8.07 -2.07
C PHE A 45 15.49 -8.05 -1.28
N ASN A 46 16.37 -9.03 -1.57
CA ASN A 46 17.71 -9.09 -1.04
C ASN A 46 18.63 -8.05 -1.73
N LYS A 47 19.89 -8.00 -1.31
CA LYS A 47 20.86 -7.03 -1.84
C LYS A 47 20.98 -7.08 -3.36
N ASP A 48 20.99 -8.28 -3.94
CA ASP A 48 21.15 -8.46 -5.39
C ASP A 48 19.90 -7.99 -6.16
N ALA A 49 18.71 -8.25 -5.62
CA ALA A 49 17.44 -7.78 -6.18
C ALA A 49 17.34 -6.24 -6.14
N ILE A 50 17.73 -5.64 -5.02
CA ILE A 50 17.78 -4.18 -4.87
C ILE A 50 18.80 -3.56 -5.83
N GLU A 51 19.96 -4.20 -6.03
CA GLU A 51 20.96 -3.71 -6.97
C GLU A 51 20.50 -3.83 -8.43
N ARG A 52 19.73 -4.87 -8.78
CA ARG A 52 19.09 -4.97 -10.10
C ARG A 52 18.08 -3.85 -10.34
N LEU A 53 17.23 -3.53 -9.36
CA LEU A 53 16.34 -2.37 -9.43
C LEU A 53 17.13 -1.09 -9.66
N ARG A 54 18.21 -0.85 -8.88
CA ARG A 54 19.01 0.37 -8.95
C ARG A 54 19.69 0.55 -10.30
N ASN A 55 20.08 -0.54 -10.96
CA ASN A 55 20.72 -0.53 -12.29
C ASN A 55 19.74 -0.68 -13.46
N ASN A 56 18.45 -0.80 -13.20
CA ASN A 56 17.43 -0.90 -14.22
C ASN A 56 17.11 0.51 -14.76
N PRO A 57 17.25 0.77 -16.07
CA PRO A 57 17.05 2.10 -16.66
C PRO A 57 15.56 2.51 -16.79
N ASN A 58 14.63 1.62 -16.43
CA ASN A 58 13.20 1.91 -16.56
C ASN A 58 12.76 2.91 -15.50
N ASP A 59 12.29 4.06 -15.93
CA ASP A 59 11.87 5.19 -15.11
C ASP A 59 10.38 5.16 -14.70
N ASN A 60 9.64 4.13 -15.12
CA ASN A 60 8.25 3.90 -14.72
C ASN A 60 7.91 2.41 -14.79
N ILE A 61 7.94 1.70 -13.67
CA ILE A 61 7.68 0.25 -13.62
C ILE A 61 6.36 -0.12 -12.98
N ASP A 62 5.77 0.75 -12.18
CA ASP A 62 4.55 0.47 -11.41
C ASP A 62 3.27 1.09 -12.02
N GLY A 63 3.42 1.82 -13.12
CA GLY A 63 2.31 2.57 -13.73
C GLY A 63 1.89 3.82 -12.92
N ALA A 64 2.55 4.09 -11.79
CA ALA A 64 2.33 5.26 -10.94
C ALA A 64 3.49 6.27 -11.01
N TRP A 65 4.31 6.19 -12.08
CA TRP A 65 5.44 7.07 -12.39
C TRP A 65 6.69 6.85 -11.52
N THR A 66 6.78 5.74 -10.78
CA THR A 66 7.96 5.41 -9.98
C THR A 66 8.92 4.55 -10.77
N GLY A 67 10.15 4.98 -10.86
CA GLY A 67 11.22 4.27 -11.57
C GLY A 67 11.80 3.12 -10.76
N ALA A 68 12.48 2.21 -11.44
CA ALA A 68 13.09 1.05 -10.79
C ALA A 68 14.14 1.45 -9.74
N SER A 69 14.96 2.47 -10.01
CA SER A 69 15.96 2.97 -9.06
C SER A 69 15.31 3.59 -7.82
N GLU A 70 14.20 4.31 -7.97
CA GLU A 70 13.41 4.83 -6.86
C GLU A 70 12.84 3.71 -6.00
N TRP A 71 12.33 2.64 -6.63
CA TRP A 71 11.86 1.46 -5.92
C TRP A 71 12.96 0.79 -5.09
N ALA A 72 14.21 0.79 -5.58
CA ALA A 72 15.34 0.30 -4.79
C ALA A 72 15.50 1.09 -3.48
N ASP A 73 15.42 2.41 -3.56
CA ASP A 73 15.56 3.29 -2.39
C ASP A 73 14.36 3.18 -1.43
N ILE A 74 13.12 3.11 -1.96
CA ILE A 74 11.89 2.91 -1.19
C ILE A 74 11.97 1.59 -0.40
N ILE A 75 12.30 0.47 -1.05
CA ILE A 75 12.39 -0.84 -0.41
C ILE A 75 13.50 -0.86 0.65
N GLU A 76 14.67 -0.28 0.35
CA GLU A 76 15.73 -0.16 1.34
C GLU A 76 15.33 0.69 2.56
N ALA A 77 14.63 1.80 2.34
CA ALA A 77 14.15 2.66 3.41
C ALA A 77 13.19 1.89 4.32
N MET A 78 12.20 1.18 3.75
CA MET A 78 11.26 0.35 4.53
C MET A 78 11.99 -0.74 5.34
N LYS A 79 12.92 -1.46 4.72
CA LYS A 79 13.68 -2.55 5.39
C LYS A 79 14.56 -2.06 6.54
N LYS A 80 15.05 -0.83 6.46
CA LYS A 80 15.91 -0.22 7.48
C LYS A 80 15.13 0.49 8.60
N ASN A 81 13.87 0.83 8.34
CA ASN A 81 13.06 1.60 9.30
C ASN A 81 12.50 0.67 10.40
N PRO A 82 12.89 0.87 11.69
CA PRO A 82 12.45 0.02 12.79
C PRO A 82 10.97 0.21 13.16
N ASP A 83 10.34 1.30 12.72
CA ASP A 83 8.94 1.60 13.01
C ASP A 83 7.99 1.08 11.92
N ILE A 84 8.54 0.70 10.76
CA ILE A 84 7.78 0.14 9.64
C ILE A 84 7.94 -1.39 9.54
N LYS A 85 9.16 -1.90 9.58
CA LYS A 85 9.48 -3.30 9.26
C LYS A 85 8.72 -4.33 10.11
N ASP A 86 8.44 -4.00 11.37
CA ASP A 86 7.79 -4.89 12.35
C ASP A 86 6.25 -4.78 12.33
N LEU A 87 5.68 -3.82 11.60
CA LEU A 87 4.24 -3.71 11.44
C LEU A 87 3.66 -4.99 10.83
N THR A 88 2.54 -5.44 11.36
CA THR A 88 1.91 -6.72 10.98
C THR A 88 0.60 -6.45 10.25
N VAL A 89 0.38 -7.10 9.12
CA VAL A 89 -0.88 -7.04 8.37
C VAL A 89 -2.00 -7.61 9.25
N SER A 90 -2.95 -6.79 9.62
CA SER A 90 -4.18 -7.18 10.29
C SER A 90 -5.24 -7.61 9.29
N ASP A 91 -5.46 -6.80 8.28
CA ASP A 91 -6.48 -7.01 7.26
C ASP A 91 -6.03 -6.44 5.91
N SER A 92 -6.57 -6.97 4.80
CA SER A 92 -6.31 -6.45 3.46
C SER A 92 -7.60 -6.40 2.64
N TYR A 93 -7.74 -5.31 1.88
CA TYR A 93 -8.83 -5.10 0.93
C TYR A 93 -8.32 -5.29 -0.49
N LYS A 94 -8.92 -6.20 -1.23
CA LYS A 94 -8.49 -6.60 -2.58
C LYS A 94 -9.62 -6.38 -3.61
N THR A 95 -9.25 -6.33 -4.88
CA THR A 95 -10.22 -6.40 -5.97
C THR A 95 -11.05 -7.67 -5.89
N PRO A 96 -12.28 -7.71 -6.47
CA PRO A 96 -13.16 -8.89 -6.42
C PRO A 96 -12.53 -10.18 -6.96
N ASP A 97 -11.56 -10.07 -7.87
CA ASP A 97 -10.80 -11.21 -8.39
C ASP A 97 -9.59 -11.59 -7.52
N GLY A 98 -9.38 -10.86 -6.42
CA GLY A 98 -8.31 -11.09 -5.45
C GLY A 98 -6.89 -10.78 -5.95
N LYS A 99 -6.73 -10.17 -7.13
CA LYS A 99 -5.43 -10.01 -7.77
C LYS A 99 -4.70 -8.72 -7.42
N THR A 100 -5.42 -7.71 -6.94
CA THR A 100 -4.83 -6.40 -6.64
C THR A 100 -5.23 -5.97 -5.25
N THR A 101 -4.26 -5.62 -4.43
CA THR A 101 -4.48 -5.02 -3.11
C THR A 101 -4.84 -3.54 -3.28
N LEU A 102 -5.98 -3.15 -2.73
CA LEU A 102 -6.53 -1.80 -2.78
C LEU A 102 -6.37 -1.05 -1.46
N GLY A 103 -6.12 -1.77 -0.38
CA GLY A 103 -5.85 -1.22 0.94
C GLY A 103 -5.32 -2.29 1.88
N ILE A 104 -4.51 -1.87 2.84
CA ILE A 104 -3.91 -2.73 3.85
C ILE A 104 -4.04 -2.05 5.20
N CYS A 105 -4.51 -2.79 6.21
CA CYS A 105 -4.43 -2.39 7.61
C CYS A 105 -3.22 -3.05 8.25
N PHE A 106 -2.33 -2.25 8.81
CA PHE A 106 -1.19 -2.70 9.60
C PHE A 106 -1.45 -2.45 11.08
N LYS A 107 -1.15 -3.44 11.91
CA LYS A 107 -1.19 -3.36 13.36
C LYS A 107 0.20 -3.05 13.90
N ASP A 108 0.28 -2.11 14.83
CA ASP A 108 1.52 -1.80 15.52
C ASP A 108 1.77 -2.81 16.65
N PRO A 109 2.85 -3.61 16.60
CA PRO A 109 3.18 -4.54 17.67
C PRO A 109 3.67 -3.85 18.95
N LYS A 110 4.11 -2.58 18.87
CA LYS A 110 4.66 -1.80 19.98
C LYS A 110 3.57 -1.01 20.71
N GLU A 111 2.50 -0.60 20.01
CA GLU A 111 1.41 0.20 20.56
C GLU A 111 0.09 -0.58 20.45
N LYS A 112 -0.40 -1.10 21.58
CA LYS A 112 -1.66 -1.85 21.61
C LYS A 112 -2.83 -0.98 21.16
N GLY A 113 -3.64 -1.51 20.26
CA GLY A 113 -4.84 -0.83 19.74
C GLY A 113 -4.55 0.16 18.61
N LYS A 114 -3.29 0.32 18.18
CA LYS A 114 -2.93 1.23 17.10
C LYS A 114 -2.76 0.49 15.78
N GLY A 115 -3.29 1.11 14.72
CA GLY A 115 -3.19 0.63 13.36
C GLY A 115 -3.01 1.75 12.33
N TYR A 116 -2.52 1.34 11.16
CA TYR A 116 -2.28 2.22 10.02
C TYR A 116 -2.94 1.62 8.80
N VAL A 117 -3.81 2.36 8.13
CA VAL A 117 -4.47 1.93 6.90
C VAL A 117 -3.91 2.68 5.72
N ALA A 118 -3.32 1.94 4.80
CA ALA A 118 -2.80 2.47 3.55
C ALA A 118 -3.75 2.12 2.40
N PHE A 119 -4.28 3.14 1.71
CA PHE A 119 -5.11 2.95 0.53
C PHE A 119 -4.34 3.20 -0.75
N LYS A 120 -4.36 2.21 -1.65
CA LYS A 120 -3.81 2.35 -2.99
C LYS A 120 -4.58 3.39 -3.79
N GLY A 121 -3.83 4.26 -4.49
CA GLY A 121 -4.36 5.14 -5.52
C GLY A 121 -4.60 4.40 -6.83
N THR A 122 -4.77 5.16 -7.91
CA THR A 122 -4.90 4.63 -9.26
C THR A 122 -3.53 4.19 -9.78
N SER A 123 -3.46 2.97 -10.30
CA SER A 123 -2.31 2.49 -11.07
C SER A 123 -2.79 2.14 -12.48
N GLY A 124 -2.40 2.95 -13.50
CA GLY A 124 -2.71 2.69 -14.91
C GLY A 124 -3.70 3.66 -15.56
N TYR A 125 -3.64 3.69 -16.90
CA TYR A 125 -4.36 4.66 -17.74
C TYR A 125 -5.88 4.41 -17.80
N ASP A 126 -6.32 3.16 -17.65
CA ASP A 126 -7.72 2.77 -17.79
C ASP A 126 -8.60 3.22 -16.60
N GLU A 127 -7.99 3.40 -15.42
CA GLU A 127 -8.69 3.92 -14.24
C GLU A 127 -8.83 5.45 -14.24
N TRP A 128 -8.15 6.16 -15.14
CA TRP A 128 -8.15 7.62 -15.20
C TRP A 128 -9.50 8.20 -15.60
N ASN A 129 -10.24 7.53 -16.49
CA ASN A 129 -11.58 7.97 -16.92
C ASN A 129 -12.62 7.92 -15.80
N ASP A 130 -12.51 6.99 -14.86
CA ASP A 130 -13.34 6.95 -13.65
C ASP A 130 -12.94 8.02 -12.62
N ASN A 131 -11.70 8.54 -12.69
CA ASN A 131 -11.18 9.50 -11.74
C ASN A 131 -11.75 10.91 -11.90
N VAL A 132 -12.03 11.35 -13.14
CA VAL A 132 -12.58 12.69 -13.38
C VAL A 132 -13.98 12.83 -12.76
N HIS A 133 -14.74 11.76 -12.72
CA HIS A 133 -16.06 11.72 -12.07
C HIS A 133 -15.96 11.55 -10.54
N GLY A 134 -14.96 10.81 -10.05
CA GLY A 134 -14.81 10.49 -8.62
C GLY A 134 -14.27 11.63 -7.74
N ILE A 135 -13.60 12.63 -8.33
CA ILE A 135 -13.10 13.80 -7.58
C ILE A 135 -14.24 14.79 -7.25
N VAL A 136 -15.31 14.76 -8.03
CA VAL A 136 -16.43 15.73 -7.94
C VAL A 136 -17.69 15.12 -7.31
N GLN A 137 -17.79 13.81 -7.17
CA GLN A 137 -18.94 13.12 -6.61
C GLN A 137 -18.62 12.54 -5.23
N SER A 138 -19.43 12.89 -4.23
CA SER A 138 -19.48 12.20 -2.95
C SER A 138 -20.16 10.83 -3.14
N ASP A 139 -19.84 9.89 -2.25
CA ASP A 139 -20.45 8.54 -2.20
C ASP A 139 -20.19 7.65 -3.41
N THR A 140 -19.00 7.71 -3.99
CA THR A 140 -18.58 6.77 -5.02
C THR A 140 -18.48 5.35 -4.47
N LYS A 141 -18.62 4.34 -5.36
CA LYS A 141 -18.44 2.95 -4.95
C LYS A 141 -17.10 2.71 -4.24
N CYS A 142 -16.02 3.30 -4.76
CA CYS A 142 -14.68 3.17 -4.16
C CYS A 142 -14.59 3.74 -2.74
N GLN A 143 -15.30 4.82 -2.46
CA GLN A 143 -15.36 5.44 -1.13
C GLN A 143 -16.15 4.56 -0.16
N LYS A 144 -17.30 4.02 -0.60
CA LYS A 144 -18.11 3.08 0.20
C LYS A 144 -17.36 1.79 0.49
N ASP A 145 -16.72 1.20 -0.51
CA ASP A 145 -15.90 0.00 -0.33
C ASP A 145 -14.74 0.25 0.65
N ALA A 146 -14.17 1.47 0.68
CA ALA A 146 -13.14 1.85 1.65
C ALA A 146 -13.70 2.00 3.08
N ALA A 147 -14.92 2.57 3.23
CA ALA A 147 -15.59 2.65 4.52
C ALA A 147 -15.95 1.25 5.04
N ASP A 148 -16.54 0.40 4.19
CA ASP A 148 -16.83 -1.01 4.54
C ASP A 148 -15.57 -1.74 4.99
N PHE A 149 -14.41 -1.46 4.35
CA PHE A 149 -13.14 -2.02 4.78
C PHE A 149 -12.74 -1.55 6.18
N ILE A 150 -12.81 -0.25 6.47
CA ILE A 150 -12.53 0.29 7.83
C ILE A 150 -13.43 -0.38 8.87
N GLU A 151 -14.73 -0.51 8.58
CA GLU A 151 -15.68 -1.16 9.48
C GLU A 151 -15.37 -2.65 9.71
N SER A 152 -14.75 -3.33 8.75
CA SER A 152 -14.38 -4.75 8.82
C SER A 152 -13.11 -5.04 9.61
N ILE A 153 -12.28 -4.02 9.88
CA ILE A 153 -11.01 -4.16 10.60
C ILE A 153 -11.22 -4.73 12.00
N ASP A 154 -10.25 -5.52 12.47
CA ASP A 154 -10.22 -6.09 13.82
C ASP A 154 -10.50 -5.03 14.88
N LYS A 155 -11.59 -5.17 15.62
CA LYS A 155 -12.06 -4.22 16.65
C LYS A 155 -11.09 -4.05 17.82
N SER A 156 -10.01 -4.82 17.88
CA SER A 156 -8.91 -4.58 18.82
C SER A 156 -8.00 -3.41 18.41
N ILE A 157 -8.16 -2.89 17.18
CA ILE A 157 -7.51 -1.69 16.66
C ILE A 157 -8.49 -0.53 16.83
N GLU A 158 -8.20 0.35 17.78
CA GLU A 158 -9.09 1.44 18.21
C GLU A 158 -8.61 2.82 17.72
N ASP A 159 -7.30 2.96 17.49
CA ASP A 159 -6.65 4.18 16.98
C ASP A 159 -6.10 3.90 15.57
N ILE A 160 -6.82 4.39 14.56
CA ILE A 160 -6.50 4.16 13.15
C ILE A 160 -6.01 5.45 12.51
N THR A 161 -4.78 5.43 12.01
CA THR A 161 -4.26 6.47 11.10
C THR A 161 -4.40 6.00 9.67
N VAL A 162 -5.00 6.82 8.81
CA VAL A 162 -5.19 6.49 7.39
C VAL A 162 -4.25 7.30 6.50
N VAL A 163 -3.72 6.66 5.45
CA VAL A 163 -2.84 7.28 4.45
C VAL A 163 -3.22 6.80 3.06
N GLY A 164 -2.97 7.63 2.06
CA GLY A 164 -3.16 7.27 0.66
C GLY A 164 -2.72 8.41 -0.26
N HIS A 165 -2.34 8.07 -1.47
CA HIS A 165 -1.96 9.02 -2.52
C HIS A 165 -3.03 9.04 -3.62
N SER A 166 -3.26 10.21 -4.25
CA SER A 166 -4.19 10.37 -5.36
C SER A 166 -5.61 9.87 -4.99
N LYS A 167 -6.17 8.90 -5.71
CA LYS A 167 -7.47 8.27 -5.39
C LYS A 167 -7.47 7.58 -4.01
N GLY A 168 -6.31 7.08 -3.55
CA GLY A 168 -6.13 6.58 -2.20
C GLY A 168 -6.32 7.67 -1.14
N ALA A 169 -5.82 8.88 -1.40
CA ALA A 169 -6.04 10.03 -0.52
C ALA A 169 -7.54 10.42 -0.45
N ASN A 170 -8.26 10.34 -1.57
CA ASN A 170 -9.71 10.58 -1.58
C ASN A 170 -10.46 9.55 -0.72
N LYS A 171 -10.08 8.26 -0.78
CA LYS A 171 -10.62 7.23 0.12
C LYS A 171 -10.30 7.54 1.59
N ALA A 172 -9.03 7.87 1.89
CA ALA A 172 -8.58 8.20 3.24
C ALA A 172 -9.36 9.39 3.82
N MET A 173 -9.54 10.45 3.05
CA MET A 173 -10.34 11.61 3.44
C MET A 173 -11.81 11.24 3.69
N TYR A 174 -12.41 10.45 2.80
CA TYR A 174 -13.81 10.05 2.92
C TYR A 174 -14.05 9.29 4.23
N VAL A 175 -13.25 8.26 4.51
CA VAL A 175 -13.42 7.45 5.73
C VAL A 175 -13.17 8.25 7.01
N THR A 176 -12.28 9.24 6.98
CA THR A 176 -12.00 10.09 8.14
C THR A 176 -13.17 11.03 8.47
N VAL A 177 -13.96 11.44 7.46
CA VAL A 177 -15.07 12.39 7.64
C VAL A 177 -16.39 11.67 7.93
N THR A 178 -16.55 10.42 7.53
CA THR A 178 -17.80 9.67 7.69
C THR A 178 -17.85 8.80 8.94
N ASP A 179 -16.75 8.68 9.67
CA ASP A 179 -16.62 7.86 10.88
C ASP A 179 -16.98 8.65 12.17
N GLU A 180 -18.04 9.50 12.09
CA GLU A 180 -18.63 10.24 13.23
C GLU A 180 -19.86 9.52 13.82
#